data_36ac6dc5ce82446f6a81c8e145611813
#
_entry.id   36ac6dc5ce82446f6a81c8e145611813
#
_cell.length_a   1.000
_cell.length_b   1.000
_cell.length_c   1.000
_cell.angle_alpha   90.00
_cell.angle_beta   90.00
_cell.angle_gamma   90.00
#
_symmetry.space_group_name_H-M   'P 1'
#
loop_
_entity.id
_entity.type
_entity.pdbx_description
1 polymer ?
#
loop_
_entity_poly.entity_id
_entity_poly.type
_entity_poly.pdbx_seq_one_letter_code
_entity_poly.pdbx_strand_id
1 'polypeptide(L)'
;MNNTTSDAKNILRIKDLVVKQFKYVVSGVWNDTRTGLKVSLIKIINLSVRSFLDGGLQGKACALTYHTALALVPALALFCAIGRGFGLQDFLKNILIQQIPSQAQALDAAFGFVDSYLSNASGGLFVGVGIIFLLWTLISLLRNIEKTFNKIWQTPKNRSFLRMLADYLSILIVIPILLLSTSGITIFMSTSISQYLPFEITKPAIELLIDISGIVLSWLMFTATYILIPNTKVRFKNAIIPGILVGTACQVLQWLFISGQLYVSKYNAIYGSFSFIPLLLIWIQLIWLFTLIGGVLCYAIQNIDNYNYGSDIKRISVKYRCQVTIAIMSIIAKRFKASLPPLSPKDIAKRHHIPINLVIPILLRLRDMGLVNFVDAQDKELNEHPAQPAIDIENLTVADMMTKIMDYGSRDFVPGFYDEYYQIKEETEMLATKISEYKDSKRLIDIELNDYYIP
;
A
#
# COMPACT_ATOMS: atom_id res chain seq x y z
N MET A 1 49.53 -25.66 19.99
CA MET A 1 48.32 -26.36 19.50
C MET A 1 47.01 -25.94 20.20
N ASN A 2 47.03 -25.07 21.25
CA ASN A 2 45.81 -24.73 22.03
C ASN A 2 45.00 -23.49 21.54
N ASN A 3 45.53 -22.67 20.62
CA ASN A 3 44.82 -21.45 20.16
C ASN A 3 43.80 -21.72 19.06
N THR A 4 44.01 -22.72 18.21
CA THR A 4 43.09 -23.00 17.07
C THR A 4 41.76 -23.60 17.48
N THR A 5 41.71 -24.33 18.62
CA THR A 5 40.45 -24.91 19.15
C THR A 5 39.59 -23.88 19.88
N SER A 6 40.20 -22.84 20.46
CA SER A 6 39.49 -21.72 21.09
C SER A 6 38.79 -20.83 20.07
N ASP A 7 39.51 -20.52 18.96
CA ASP A 7 38.99 -19.69 17.87
C ASP A 7 37.86 -20.39 17.11
N ALA A 8 37.94 -21.70 16.88
CA ALA A 8 36.86 -22.47 16.26
C ALA A 8 35.60 -22.52 17.13
N LYS A 9 35.73 -22.64 18.46
CA LYS A 9 34.59 -22.57 19.39
C LYS A 9 33.93 -21.17 19.43
N ASN A 10 34.74 -20.12 19.39
CA ASN A 10 34.25 -18.74 19.35
C ASN A 10 33.48 -18.43 18.04
N ILE A 11 33.99 -18.90 16.90
CA ILE A 11 33.34 -18.76 15.58
C ILE A 11 32.01 -19.51 15.55
N LEU A 12 31.95 -20.73 16.08
CA LEU A 12 30.69 -21.50 16.16
C LEU A 12 29.66 -20.78 17.09
N ARG A 13 30.10 -20.26 18.22
CA ARG A 13 29.24 -19.53 19.16
C ARG A 13 28.70 -18.23 18.53
N ILE A 14 29.52 -17.50 17.77
CA ILE A 14 29.10 -16.31 17.03
C ILE A 14 28.10 -16.70 15.93
N LYS A 15 28.36 -17.78 15.20
CA LYS A 15 27.45 -18.30 14.16
C LYS A 15 26.08 -18.66 14.75
N ASP A 16 26.06 -19.36 15.88
CA ASP A 16 24.81 -19.74 16.56
C ASP A 16 24.05 -18.51 17.09
N LEU A 17 24.74 -17.50 17.61
CA LEU A 17 24.15 -16.25 18.04
C LEU A 17 23.54 -15.48 16.85
N VAL A 18 24.26 -15.40 15.74
CA VAL A 18 23.78 -14.74 14.51
C VAL A 18 22.55 -15.47 13.95
N VAL A 19 22.58 -16.81 13.88
CA VAL A 19 21.45 -17.61 13.43
C VAL A 19 20.25 -17.45 14.34
N LYS A 20 20.45 -17.44 15.67
CA LYS A 20 19.39 -17.22 16.65
C LYS A 20 18.76 -15.82 16.54
N GLN A 21 19.60 -14.79 16.40
CA GLN A 21 19.12 -13.42 16.16
C GLN A 21 18.39 -13.29 14.82
N PHE A 22 18.92 -13.88 13.76
CA PHE A 22 18.27 -13.90 12.45
C PHE A 22 16.90 -14.59 12.51
N LYS A 23 16.81 -15.75 13.16
CA LYS A 23 15.55 -16.48 13.37
C LYS A 23 14.57 -15.66 14.21
N TYR A 24 15.05 -14.92 15.22
CA TYR A 24 14.23 -14.03 16.03
C TYR A 24 13.69 -12.86 15.16
N VAL A 25 14.53 -12.19 14.38
CA VAL A 25 14.12 -11.08 13.50
C VAL A 25 13.13 -11.54 12.44
N VAL A 26 13.32 -12.73 11.85
CA VAL A 26 12.46 -13.22 10.74
C VAL A 26 11.11 -13.74 11.22
N SER A 27 11.05 -14.46 12.33
CA SER A 27 9.82 -15.12 12.79
C SER A 27 9.54 -14.95 14.30
N GLY A 28 10.57 -14.96 15.14
CA GLY A 28 10.40 -14.94 16.59
C GLY A 28 9.85 -13.62 17.15
N VAL A 29 10.10 -12.49 16.46
CA VAL A 29 9.63 -11.17 16.89
C VAL A 29 8.11 -11.06 16.95
N TRP A 30 7.39 -11.88 16.17
CA TRP A 30 5.93 -11.87 16.14
C TRP A 30 5.30 -12.52 17.38
N ASN A 31 6.02 -13.44 18.02
CA ASN A 31 5.61 -14.08 19.28
C ASN A 31 6.03 -13.25 20.51
N ASP A 32 6.78 -12.16 20.31
CA ASP A 32 7.21 -11.30 21.40
C ASP A 32 6.09 -10.32 21.77
N THR A 33 5.56 -10.47 22.97
CA THR A 33 4.47 -9.65 23.54
C THR A 33 4.96 -8.35 24.17
N ARG A 34 6.29 -8.13 24.21
CA ARG A 34 6.85 -6.91 24.79
C ARG A 34 6.56 -5.70 23.92
N THR A 35 6.00 -4.64 24.52
CA THR A 35 5.64 -3.36 23.87
C THR A 35 6.82 -2.37 23.86
N GLY A 36 8.02 -2.81 23.51
CA GLY A 36 9.21 -1.95 23.43
C GLY A 36 9.43 -1.35 22.06
N LEU A 37 9.96 -0.11 21.99
CA LEU A 37 10.30 0.56 20.72
C LEU A 37 11.17 -0.32 19.81
N LYS A 38 12.14 -1.06 20.36
CA LYS A 38 13.01 -1.97 19.61
C LYS A 38 12.23 -3.09 18.94
N VAL A 39 11.30 -3.72 19.66
CA VAL A 39 10.46 -4.81 19.14
C VAL A 39 9.54 -4.27 18.04
N SER A 40 8.93 -3.10 18.23
CA SER A 40 8.09 -2.43 17.25
C SER A 40 8.87 -2.10 15.97
N LEU A 41 10.08 -1.55 16.08
CA LEU A 41 10.93 -1.27 14.92
C LEU A 41 11.29 -2.54 14.14
N ILE A 42 11.67 -3.62 14.84
CA ILE A 42 11.98 -4.90 14.17
C ILE A 42 10.74 -5.45 13.45
N LYS A 43 9.55 -5.36 14.06
CA LYS A 43 8.28 -5.76 13.45
C LYS A 43 7.97 -4.93 12.21
N ILE A 44 8.14 -3.60 12.25
CA ILE A 44 7.93 -2.69 11.11
C ILE A 44 8.89 -3.04 9.97
N ILE A 45 10.17 -3.19 10.26
CA ILE A 45 11.18 -3.53 9.25
C ILE A 45 10.87 -4.90 8.63
N ASN A 46 10.59 -5.91 9.46
CA ASN A 46 10.25 -7.26 8.99
C ASN A 46 9.02 -7.23 8.08
N LEU A 47 7.97 -6.52 8.48
CA LEU A 47 6.76 -6.35 7.70
C LEU A 47 7.04 -5.65 6.37
N SER A 48 7.82 -4.59 6.39
CA SER A 48 8.19 -3.83 5.20
C SER A 48 8.99 -4.70 4.21
N VAL A 49 9.97 -5.47 4.71
CA VAL A 49 10.76 -6.39 3.87
C VAL A 49 9.88 -7.50 3.29
N ARG A 50 9.03 -8.14 4.09
CA ARG A 50 8.09 -9.17 3.59
C ARG A 50 7.13 -8.59 2.55
N SER A 51 6.53 -7.44 2.82
CA SER A 51 5.62 -6.79 1.87
C SER A 51 6.33 -6.37 0.59
N PHE A 52 7.62 -6.00 0.68
CA PHE A 52 8.45 -5.73 -0.50
C PHE A 52 8.65 -7.00 -1.35
N LEU A 53 9.05 -8.10 -0.73
CA LEU A 53 9.33 -9.37 -1.42
C LEU A 53 8.05 -10.03 -1.95
N ASP A 54 7.02 -10.16 -1.12
CA ASP A 54 5.76 -10.84 -1.45
C ASP A 54 4.82 -9.95 -2.27
N GLY A 55 4.95 -8.63 -2.15
CA GLY A 55 4.06 -7.65 -2.74
C GLY A 55 4.31 -7.35 -4.22
N GLY A 56 5.41 -7.82 -4.80
CA GLY A 56 5.80 -7.53 -6.18
C GLY A 56 5.94 -6.02 -6.44
N LEU A 57 6.49 -5.26 -5.46
CA LEU A 57 6.57 -3.80 -5.53
C LEU A 57 7.41 -3.32 -6.71
N GLN A 58 8.46 -4.07 -7.07
CA GLN A 58 9.28 -3.74 -8.23
C GLN A 58 8.46 -3.77 -9.52
N GLY A 59 7.66 -4.81 -9.74
CA GLY A 59 6.77 -4.89 -10.92
C GLY A 59 5.72 -3.78 -10.93
N LYS A 60 5.18 -3.40 -9.76
CA LYS A 60 4.26 -2.26 -9.65
C LYS A 60 4.95 -0.93 -9.93
N ALA A 61 6.19 -0.73 -9.45
CA ALA A 61 6.98 0.46 -9.76
C ALA A 61 7.26 0.55 -11.27
N CYS A 62 7.64 -0.54 -11.93
CA CYS A 62 7.80 -0.58 -13.39
C CYS A 62 6.51 -0.22 -14.13
N ALA A 63 5.36 -0.76 -13.73
CA ALA A 63 4.07 -0.45 -14.33
C ALA A 63 3.70 1.03 -14.15
N LEU A 64 3.91 1.59 -12.95
CA LEU A 64 3.68 3.01 -12.68
C LEU A 64 4.64 3.89 -13.49
N THR A 65 5.90 3.50 -13.64
CA THR A 65 6.88 4.19 -14.49
C THR A 65 6.41 4.27 -15.94
N TYR A 66 5.95 3.16 -16.49
CA TYR A 66 5.39 3.11 -17.83
C TYR A 66 4.19 4.06 -17.99
N HIS A 67 3.22 3.99 -17.07
CA HIS A 67 2.07 4.89 -17.10
C HIS A 67 2.46 6.36 -16.91
N THR A 68 3.45 6.65 -16.07
CA THR A 68 3.97 8.01 -15.87
C THR A 68 4.65 8.52 -17.14
N ALA A 69 5.47 7.71 -17.80
CA ALA A 69 6.13 8.08 -19.05
C ALA A 69 5.10 8.38 -20.16
N LEU A 70 4.04 7.57 -20.29
CA LEU A 70 2.95 7.82 -21.23
C LEU A 70 2.15 9.08 -20.89
N ALA A 71 1.97 9.37 -19.60
CA ALA A 71 1.22 10.52 -19.13
C ALA A 71 2.05 11.83 -19.13
N LEU A 72 3.37 11.76 -19.33
CA LEU A 72 4.26 12.93 -19.25
C LEU A 72 3.87 14.01 -20.27
N VAL A 73 3.69 13.65 -21.53
CA VAL A 73 3.29 14.59 -22.58
C VAL A 73 1.90 15.16 -22.33
N PRO A 74 0.85 14.35 -22.06
CA PRO A 74 -0.46 14.83 -21.63
C PRO A 74 -0.42 15.76 -20.41
N ALA A 75 0.39 15.42 -19.40
CA ALA A 75 0.51 16.24 -18.20
C ALA A 75 1.14 17.61 -18.51
N LEU A 76 2.22 17.64 -19.27
CA LEU A 76 2.85 18.87 -19.72
C LEU A 76 1.89 19.72 -20.57
N ALA A 77 1.15 19.10 -21.50
CA ALA A 77 0.17 19.80 -22.31
C ALA A 77 -0.92 20.47 -21.47
N LEU A 78 -1.47 19.75 -20.48
CA LEU A 78 -2.47 20.31 -19.56
C LEU A 78 -1.88 21.44 -18.70
N PHE A 79 -0.67 21.24 -18.20
CA PHE A 79 0.04 22.24 -17.37
C PHE A 79 0.29 23.53 -18.18
N CYS A 80 0.74 23.42 -19.42
CA CYS A 80 0.93 24.55 -20.31
C CYS A 80 -0.38 25.23 -20.70
N ALA A 81 -1.44 24.47 -20.93
CA ALA A 81 -2.77 25.03 -21.24
C ALA A 81 -3.31 25.85 -20.06
N ILE A 82 -3.17 25.34 -18.83
CA ILE A 82 -3.54 26.08 -17.61
C ILE A 82 -2.65 27.33 -17.51
N GLY A 83 -1.34 27.19 -17.62
CA GLY A 83 -0.38 28.31 -17.55
C GLY A 83 -0.67 29.39 -18.60
N ARG A 84 -1.06 29.01 -19.82
CA ARG A 84 -1.45 29.93 -20.89
C ARG A 84 -2.72 30.69 -20.54
N GLY A 85 -3.72 30.04 -19.94
CA GLY A 85 -4.95 30.68 -19.46
C GLY A 85 -4.69 31.78 -18.43
N PHE A 86 -3.59 31.69 -17.66
CA PHE A 86 -3.15 32.69 -16.69
C PHE A 86 -2.03 33.62 -17.22
N GLY A 87 -1.62 33.51 -18.49
CA GLY A 87 -0.52 34.30 -19.06
C GLY A 87 0.87 33.92 -18.53
N LEU A 88 1.02 32.71 -17.95
CA LEU A 88 2.24 32.26 -17.24
C LEU A 88 3.05 31.22 -18.02
N GLN A 89 2.76 31.03 -19.32
CA GLN A 89 3.38 29.96 -20.13
C GLN A 89 4.91 30.09 -20.19
N ASP A 90 5.43 31.28 -20.50
CA ASP A 90 6.87 31.53 -20.61
C ASP A 90 7.57 31.42 -19.26
N PHE A 91 6.90 31.84 -18.20
CA PHE A 91 7.38 31.70 -16.83
C PHE A 91 7.54 30.23 -16.43
N LEU A 92 6.55 29.39 -16.73
CA LEU A 92 6.59 27.95 -16.47
C LEU A 92 7.70 27.26 -17.27
N LYS A 93 7.83 27.61 -18.54
CA LYS A 93 8.90 27.10 -19.41
C LYS A 93 10.28 27.44 -18.83
N ASN A 94 10.50 28.68 -18.45
CA ASN A 94 11.76 29.14 -17.90
C ASN A 94 12.10 28.46 -16.58
N ILE A 95 11.14 28.28 -15.68
CA ILE A 95 11.35 27.55 -14.41
C ILE A 95 11.77 26.11 -14.68
N LEU A 96 11.07 25.41 -15.56
CA LEU A 96 11.39 24.01 -15.86
C LEU A 96 12.78 23.86 -16.51
N ILE A 97 13.14 24.77 -17.40
CA ILE A 97 14.50 24.79 -18.00
C ILE A 97 15.56 25.10 -16.96
N GLN A 98 15.31 26.02 -16.02
CA GLN A 98 16.25 26.35 -14.94
C GLN A 98 16.40 25.19 -13.93
N GLN A 99 15.33 24.49 -13.64
CA GLN A 99 15.37 23.35 -12.70
C GLN A 99 16.07 22.11 -13.29
N ILE A 100 16.01 21.95 -14.61
CA ILE A 100 16.57 20.79 -15.30
C ILE A 100 17.38 21.26 -16.54
N PRO A 101 18.50 21.99 -16.36
CA PRO A 101 19.26 22.58 -17.47
C PRO A 101 19.81 21.53 -18.45
N SER A 102 20.16 20.35 -17.93
CA SER A 102 20.67 19.23 -18.73
C SER A 102 19.65 18.69 -19.75
N GLN A 103 18.38 19.06 -19.60
CA GLN A 103 17.26 18.60 -20.40
C GLN A 103 16.57 19.73 -21.20
N ALA A 104 17.18 20.89 -21.27
CA ALA A 104 16.61 22.06 -21.92
C ALA A 104 16.12 21.75 -23.35
N GLN A 105 16.91 20.99 -24.13
CA GLN A 105 16.54 20.60 -25.48
C GLN A 105 15.31 19.67 -25.53
N ALA A 106 15.24 18.71 -24.61
CA ALA A 106 14.09 17.79 -24.53
C ALA A 106 12.83 18.52 -24.07
N LEU A 107 12.98 19.44 -23.12
CA LEU A 107 11.89 20.31 -22.66
C LEU A 107 11.42 21.25 -23.79
N ASP A 108 12.34 21.91 -24.52
CA ASP A 108 11.99 22.76 -25.65
C ASP A 108 11.25 21.99 -26.75
N ALA A 109 11.69 20.77 -27.05
CA ALA A 109 10.98 19.90 -27.98
C ALA A 109 9.57 19.53 -27.47
N ALA A 110 9.45 19.18 -26.19
CA ALA A 110 8.16 18.86 -25.57
C ALA A 110 7.22 20.07 -25.56
N PHE A 111 7.70 21.25 -25.24
CA PHE A 111 6.93 22.50 -25.31
C PHE A 111 6.55 22.84 -26.76
N GLY A 112 7.44 22.65 -27.72
CA GLY A 112 7.16 22.83 -29.15
C GLY A 112 6.05 21.89 -29.64
N PHE A 113 6.02 20.63 -29.18
CA PHE A 113 4.91 19.71 -29.45
C PHE A 113 3.61 20.20 -28.82
N VAL A 114 3.64 20.67 -27.59
CA VAL A 114 2.47 21.21 -26.88
C VAL A 114 1.95 22.46 -27.58
N ASP A 115 2.82 23.40 -27.97
CA ASP A 115 2.45 24.61 -28.68
C ASP A 115 1.86 24.32 -30.07
N SER A 116 2.46 23.39 -30.80
CA SER A 116 1.91 22.90 -32.06
C SER A 116 0.57 22.24 -31.90
N TYR A 117 0.40 21.43 -30.86
CA TYR A 117 -0.87 20.81 -30.53
C TYR A 117 -1.95 21.83 -30.19
N LEU A 118 -1.63 22.80 -29.31
CA LEU A 118 -2.55 23.85 -28.87
C LEU A 118 -2.87 24.88 -29.98
N SER A 119 -1.92 25.19 -30.87
CA SER A 119 -2.14 26.15 -31.98
C SER A 119 -2.92 25.51 -33.12
N ASN A 120 -2.66 24.24 -33.43
CA ASN A 120 -3.42 23.50 -34.42
C ASN A 120 -4.82 23.09 -33.92
N ALA A 121 -5.05 23.25 -32.63
CA ALA A 121 -6.28 22.98 -31.93
C ALA A 121 -7.43 23.94 -32.27
N SER A 122 -7.26 24.92 -33.17
CA SER A 122 -8.31 25.82 -33.65
C SER A 122 -9.39 25.14 -34.52
N GLY A 123 -9.29 23.86 -34.80
CA GLY A 123 -10.14 23.07 -35.69
C GLY A 123 -11.23 22.21 -35.04
N GLY A 124 -11.99 22.69 -34.07
CA GLY A 124 -13.29 22.11 -33.68
C GLY A 124 -13.23 20.71 -33.06
N LEU A 125 -13.73 19.69 -33.72
CA LEU A 125 -14.06 18.37 -33.19
C LEU A 125 -12.83 17.54 -32.79
N PHE A 126 -11.72 17.65 -33.52
CA PHE A 126 -10.45 16.95 -33.23
C PHE A 126 -9.80 17.43 -31.91
N VAL A 127 -9.99 18.70 -31.54
CA VAL A 127 -9.50 19.27 -30.29
C VAL A 127 -10.19 18.65 -29.09
N GLY A 128 -11.50 18.54 -29.14
CA GLY A 128 -12.31 17.95 -28.09
C GLY A 128 -11.90 16.49 -27.82
N VAL A 129 -11.71 15.70 -28.88
CA VAL A 129 -11.24 14.31 -28.78
C VAL A 129 -9.83 14.23 -28.17
N GLY A 130 -8.92 15.12 -28.60
CA GLY A 130 -7.57 15.17 -28.05
C GLY A 130 -7.53 15.52 -26.56
N ILE A 131 -8.28 16.52 -26.12
CA ILE A 131 -8.37 16.90 -24.70
C ILE A 131 -8.97 15.75 -23.87
N ILE A 132 -10.01 15.09 -24.37
CA ILE A 132 -10.61 13.93 -23.69
C ILE A 132 -9.56 12.81 -23.56
N PHE A 133 -8.77 12.55 -24.59
CA PHE A 133 -7.70 11.54 -24.56
C PHE A 133 -6.61 11.91 -23.55
N LEU A 134 -6.18 13.19 -23.49
CA LEU A 134 -5.21 13.68 -22.50
C LEU A 134 -5.73 13.48 -21.07
N LEU A 135 -6.96 13.91 -20.80
CA LEU A 135 -7.59 13.73 -19.50
C LEU A 135 -7.75 12.25 -19.12
N TRP A 136 -8.16 11.42 -20.08
CA TRP A 136 -8.27 9.98 -19.87
C TRP A 136 -6.94 9.35 -19.46
N THR A 137 -5.85 9.73 -20.11
CA THR A 137 -4.51 9.22 -19.81
C THR A 137 -4.08 9.60 -18.39
N LEU A 138 -4.31 10.85 -17.98
CA LEU A 138 -4.00 11.33 -16.64
C LEU A 138 -4.87 10.65 -15.57
N ILE A 139 -6.16 10.52 -15.81
CA ILE A 139 -7.09 9.80 -14.93
C ILE A 139 -6.68 8.33 -14.80
N SER A 140 -6.26 7.70 -15.90
CA SER A 140 -5.77 6.32 -15.91
C SER A 140 -4.51 6.15 -15.06
N LEU A 141 -3.56 7.08 -15.14
CA LEU A 141 -2.37 7.10 -14.28
C LEU A 141 -2.77 7.17 -12.80
N LEU A 142 -3.58 8.17 -12.42
CA LEU A 142 -4.01 8.36 -11.03
C LEU A 142 -4.77 7.14 -10.50
N ARG A 143 -5.62 6.54 -11.32
CA ARG A 143 -6.33 5.29 -11.00
C ARG A 143 -5.38 4.12 -10.75
N ASN A 144 -4.32 3.99 -11.53
CA ASN A 144 -3.31 2.93 -11.32
C ASN A 144 -2.49 3.17 -10.06
N ILE A 145 -2.19 4.43 -9.74
CA ILE A 145 -1.54 4.81 -8.48
C ILE A 145 -2.46 4.42 -7.31
N GLU A 146 -3.72 4.86 -7.32
CA GLU A 146 -4.69 4.55 -6.27
C GLU A 146 -4.86 3.03 -6.08
N LYS A 147 -5.05 2.26 -7.18
CA LYS A 147 -5.16 0.79 -7.12
C LYS A 147 -3.94 0.14 -6.45
N THR A 148 -2.75 0.67 -6.74
CA THR A 148 -1.51 0.15 -6.17
C THR A 148 -1.45 0.41 -4.68
N PHE A 149 -1.79 1.62 -4.24
CA PHE A 149 -1.88 1.96 -2.81
C PHE A 149 -2.98 1.21 -2.10
N ASN A 150 -4.18 1.10 -2.68
CA ASN A 150 -5.28 0.33 -2.11
C ASN A 150 -4.91 -1.16 -1.92
N LYS A 151 -4.08 -1.72 -2.82
CA LYS A 151 -3.55 -3.08 -2.66
C LYS A 151 -2.55 -3.19 -1.50
N ILE A 152 -1.71 -2.16 -1.28
CA ILE A 152 -0.81 -2.08 -0.11
C ILE A 152 -1.64 -2.00 1.19
N TRP A 153 -2.68 -1.17 1.18
CA TRP A 153 -3.56 -0.95 2.34
C TRP A 153 -4.63 -2.03 2.52
N GLN A 154 -4.69 -3.01 1.61
CA GLN A 154 -5.66 -4.12 1.64
C GLN A 154 -7.12 -3.64 1.73
N THR A 155 -7.44 -2.49 1.08
CA THR A 155 -8.78 -1.92 1.10
C THR A 155 -9.70 -2.64 0.11
N PRO A 156 -10.86 -3.16 0.54
CA PRO A 156 -11.75 -3.95 -0.32
C PRO A 156 -12.62 -3.11 -1.27
N LYS A 157 -12.83 -1.83 -0.98
CA LYS A 157 -13.74 -0.97 -1.74
C LYS A 157 -12.97 0.03 -2.60
N ASN A 158 -13.34 0.11 -3.88
CA ASN A 158 -12.94 1.19 -4.77
C ASN A 158 -13.83 2.42 -4.53
N ARG A 159 -13.29 3.63 -4.73
CA ARG A 159 -14.08 4.88 -4.73
C ARG A 159 -15.12 4.85 -5.85
N SER A 160 -16.26 5.52 -5.64
CA SER A 160 -17.21 5.74 -6.74
C SER A 160 -16.55 6.58 -7.84
N PHE A 161 -16.92 6.32 -9.09
CA PHE A 161 -16.29 6.99 -10.25
C PHE A 161 -16.38 8.53 -10.18
N LEU A 162 -17.53 9.07 -9.78
CA LEU A 162 -17.73 10.52 -9.67
C LEU A 162 -16.83 11.15 -8.59
N ARG A 163 -16.72 10.51 -7.43
CA ARG A 163 -15.85 10.99 -6.36
C ARG A 163 -14.38 10.92 -6.76
N MET A 164 -13.98 9.82 -7.40
CA MET A 164 -12.64 9.66 -7.96
C MET A 164 -12.29 10.77 -8.97
N LEU A 165 -13.21 11.07 -9.87
CA LEU A 165 -13.03 12.13 -10.88
C LEU A 165 -12.88 13.51 -10.22
N ALA A 166 -13.72 13.84 -9.25
CA ALA A 166 -13.66 15.11 -8.51
C ALA A 166 -12.33 15.24 -7.74
N ASP A 167 -11.91 14.20 -7.02
CA ASP A 167 -10.65 14.18 -6.26
C ASP A 167 -9.45 14.36 -7.20
N TYR A 168 -9.44 13.68 -8.36
CA TYR A 168 -8.33 13.75 -9.32
C TYR A 168 -8.26 15.08 -10.07
N LEU A 169 -9.41 15.63 -10.48
CA LEU A 169 -9.44 16.97 -11.08
C LEU A 169 -8.97 18.03 -10.07
N SER A 170 -9.35 17.90 -8.80
CA SER A 170 -8.85 18.78 -7.74
C SER A 170 -7.32 18.70 -7.62
N ILE A 171 -6.73 17.52 -7.62
CA ILE A 171 -5.29 17.32 -7.58
C ILE A 171 -4.61 17.93 -8.81
N LEU A 172 -5.16 17.71 -10.01
CA LEU A 172 -4.63 18.25 -11.27
C LEU A 172 -4.65 19.79 -11.33
N ILE A 173 -5.57 20.43 -10.62
CA ILE A 173 -5.65 21.89 -10.53
C ILE A 173 -4.76 22.42 -9.40
N VAL A 174 -4.82 21.79 -8.23
CA VAL A 174 -4.10 22.25 -7.03
C VAL A 174 -2.57 22.12 -7.17
N ILE A 175 -2.07 21.04 -7.77
CA ILE A 175 -0.61 20.85 -7.93
C ILE A 175 0.04 21.99 -8.74
N PRO A 176 -0.45 22.37 -9.94
CA PRO A 176 0.11 23.52 -10.68
C PRO A 176 0.06 24.81 -9.88
N ILE A 177 -1.05 25.09 -9.19
CA ILE A 177 -1.19 26.30 -8.38
C ILE A 177 -0.18 26.32 -7.24
N LEU A 178 0.05 25.20 -6.55
CA LEU A 178 1.06 25.09 -5.49
C LEU A 178 2.48 25.29 -6.04
N LEU A 179 2.80 24.70 -7.19
CA LEU A 179 4.10 24.91 -7.84
C LEU A 179 4.34 26.37 -8.23
N LEU A 180 3.32 27.02 -8.79
CA LEU A 180 3.37 28.46 -9.13
C LEU A 180 3.54 29.33 -7.89
N SER A 181 2.80 29.03 -6.82
CA SER A 181 2.89 29.76 -5.55
C SER A 181 4.27 29.62 -4.92
N THR A 182 4.85 28.42 -4.94
CA THR A 182 6.20 28.18 -4.39
C THR A 182 7.25 28.98 -5.17
N SER A 183 7.18 28.96 -6.50
CA SER A 183 8.08 29.72 -7.35
C SER A 183 7.90 31.23 -7.18
N GLY A 184 6.66 31.70 -7.05
CA GLY A 184 6.32 33.11 -6.76
C GLY A 184 6.89 33.57 -5.42
N ILE A 185 6.80 32.76 -4.38
CA ILE A 185 7.38 33.07 -3.05
C ILE A 185 8.91 33.14 -3.16
N THR A 186 9.55 32.21 -3.85
CA THR A 186 11.01 32.23 -4.05
C THR A 186 11.48 33.48 -4.74
N ILE A 187 10.79 33.90 -5.82
CA ILE A 187 11.13 35.14 -6.54
C ILE A 187 10.86 36.38 -5.67
N PHE A 188 9.72 36.41 -4.96
CA PHE A 188 9.40 37.49 -4.05
C PHE A 188 10.44 37.62 -2.95
N MET A 189 10.87 36.54 -2.35
CA MET A 189 11.91 36.53 -1.31
C MET A 189 13.26 36.99 -1.88
N SER A 190 13.66 36.53 -3.06
CA SER A 190 14.94 36.93 -3.66
C SER A 190 14.98 38.40 -4.10
N THR A 191 13.85 38.93 -4.60
CA THR A 191 13.80 40.35 -5.07
C THR A 191 13.51 41.32 -3.95
N SER A 192 12.54 41.06 -3.09
CA SER A 192 12.12 42.02 -2.06
C SER A 192 13.11 42.10 -0.89
N ILE A 193 13.65 40.95 -0.46
CA ILE A 193 14.62 40.95 0.67
C ILE A 193 15.98 41.54 0.26
N SER A 194 16.42 41.29 -0.98
CA SER A 194 17.66 41.86 -1.50
C SER A 194 17.63 43.39 -1.62
N GLN A 195 16.44 44.01 -1.66
CA GLN A 195 16.31 45.49 -1.69
C GLN A 195 16.48 46.15 -0.31
N TYR A 196 16.19 45.43 0.78
CA TYR A 196 16.14 46.01 2.13
C TYR A 196 17.34 45.66 3.02
N LEU A 197 18.17 44.68 2.64
CA LEU A 197 19.30 44.20 3.45
C LEU A 197 20.59 44.11 2.63
N PRO A 198 21.79 44.32 3.26
CA PRO A 198 23.08 44.22 2.57
C PRO A 198 23.24 42.84 1.92
N PHE A 199 23.41 42.82 0.62
CA PHE A 199 23.38 41.65 -0.24
C PHE A 199 24.40 40.54 0.14
N GLU A 200 25.59 40.96 0.65
CA GLU A 200 26.66 40.02 0.98
C GLU A 200 26.39 39.15 2.23
N ILE A 201 25.64 39.66 3.19
CA ILE A 201 25.35 38.95 4.46
C ILE A 201 24.08 38.09 4.34
N THR A 202 23.14 38.52 3.52
CA THR A 202 21.82 37.89 3.44
C THR A 202 21.73 36.77 2.40
N LYS A 203 22.57 36.83 1.36
CA LYS A 203 22.55 35.84 0.27
C LYS A 203 22.68 34.37 0.75
N PRO A 204 23.69 34.01 1.58
CA PRO A 204 23.84 32.63 2.05
C PRO A 204 22.68 32.16 2.93
N ALA A 205 22.07 33.08 3.70
CA ALA A 205 20.93 32.76 4.54
C ALA A 205 19.65 32.51 3.70
N ILE A 206 19.45 33.26 2.62
CA ILE A 206 18.34 33.12 1.70
C ILE A 206 18.49 31.81 0.90
N GLU A 207 19.68 31.51 0.38
CA GLU A 207 19.98 30.27 -0.31
C GLU A 207 19.70 29.05 0.60
N LEU A 208 20.15 29.09 1.86
CA LEU A 208 19.90 28.05 2.85
C LEU A 208 18.38 27.88 3.12
N LEU A 209 17.62 28.98 3.25
CA LEU A 209 16.17 28.92 3.45
C LEU A 209 15.44 28.32 2.23
N ILE A 210 15.90 28.66 1.01
CA ILE A 210 15.34 28.09 -0.23
C ILE A 210 15.60 26.58 -0.27
N ASP A 211 16.82 26.13 0.02
CA ASP A 211 17.18 24.71 0.02
C ASP A 211 16.40 23.92 1.07
N ILE A 212 16.31 24.45 2.29
CA ILE A 212 15.51 23.84 3.37
C ILE A 212 14.02 23.79 2.97
N SER A 213 13.48 24.85 2.37
CA SER A 213 12.08 24.88 1.94
C SER A 213 11.76 23.80 0.93
N GLY A 214 12.66 23.52 -0.02
CA GLY A 214 12.54 22.45 -1.00
C GLY A 214 12.51 21.06 -0.35
N ILE A 215 13.36 20.83 0.65
CA ILE A 215 13.38 19.57 1.41
C ILE A 215 12.08 19.40 2.21
N VAL A 216 11.65 20.42 2.93
CA VAL A 216 10.41 20.40 3.72
C VAL A 216 9.19 20.20 2.83
N LEU A 217 9.14 20.86 1.69
CA LEU A 217 8.06 20.70 0.71
C LEU A 217 8.00 19.24 0.19
N SER A 218 9.14 18.63 -0.09
CA SER A 218 9.23 17.22 -0.48
C SER A 218 8.68 16.30 0.62
N TRP A 219 9.03 16.53 1.89
CA TRP A 219 8.47 15.78 3.02
C TRP A 219 6.95 15.91 3.14
N LEU A 220 6.44 17.13 2.99
CA LEU A 220 5.00 17.41 3.02
C LEU A 220 4.27 16.73 1.85
N MET A 221 4.84 16.78 0.65
CA MET A 221 4.29 16.16 -0.54
C MET A 221 4.15 14.63 -0.38
N PHE A 222 5.20 13.95 0.08
CA PHE A 222 5.12 12.50 0.31
C PHE A 222 4.19 12.16 1.47
N THR A 223 4.19 12.95 2.55
CA THR A 223 3.25 12.78 3.67
C THR A 223 1.81 12.90 3.19
N ALA A 224 1.50 13.93 2.39
CA ALA A 224 0.18 14.14 1.79
C ALA A 224 -0.19 12.99 0.84
N THR A 225 0.75 12.50 0.04
CA THR A 225 0.57 11.34 -0.84
C THR A 225 0.10 10.11 -0.06
N TYR A 226 0.73 9.81 1.08
CA TYR A 226 0.37 8.66 1.92
C TYR A 226 -0.98 8.81 2.63
N ILE A 227 -1.45 10.04 2.85
CA ILE A 227 -2.74 10.30 3.47
C ILE A 227 -3.88 10.32 2.45
N LEU A 228 -3.66 10.97 1.30
CA LEU A 228 -4.73 11.30 0.35
C LEU A 228 -4.99 10.19 -0.68
N ILE A 229 -3.95 9.48 -1.14
CA ILE A 229 -4.09 8.49 -2.20
C ILE A 229 -4.84 7.23 -1.73
N PRO A 230 -4.52 6.60 -0.58
CA PRO A 230 -5.21 5.41 -0.15
C PRO A 230 -6.69 5.68 0.14
N ASN A 231 -7.58 4.76 -0.26
CA ASN A 231 -9.00 4.86 0.06
C ASN A 231 -9.31 4.35 1.48
N THR A 232 -8.58 4.87 2.47
CA THR A 232 -8.73 4.54 3.89
C THR A 232 -8.28 5.70 4.77
N LYS A 233 -8.69 5.71 6.03
CA LYS A 233 -8.28 6.77 6.96
C LYS A 233 -6.85 6.53 7.46
N VAL A 234 -5.90 7.30 6.93
CA VAL A 234 -4.52 7.29 7.37
C VAL A 234 -4.28 8.37 8.41
N ARG A 235 -3.70 7.98 9.55
CA ARG A 235 -3.38 8.95 10.63
C ARG A 235 -2.13 9.74 10.26
N PHE A 236 -2.19 11.08 10.36
CA PHE A 236 -1.07 11.98 10.05
C PHE A 236 0.25 11.57 10.73
N LYS A 237 0.19 11.21 12.03
CA LYS A 237 1.36 10.78 12.81
C LYS A 237 2.09 9.56 12.22
N ASN A 238 1.36 8.69 11.53
CA ASN A 238 1.92 7.47 10.92
C ASN A 238 2.46 7.71 9.51
N ALA A 239 2.03 8.78 8.84
CA ALA A 239 2.47 9.15 7.50
C ALA A 239 3.70 10.05 7.49
N ILE A 240 3.94 10.85 8.55
CA ILE A 240 5.03 11.84 8.60
C ILE A 240 6.41 11.19 8.55
N ILE A 241 6.62 10.08 9.29
CA ILE A 241 7.92 9.39 9.32
C ILE A 241 8.28 8.82 7.94
N PRO A 242 7.41 8.03 7.26
CA PRO A 242 7.65 7.60 5.90
C PRO A 242 7.81 8.76 4.92
N GLY A 243 7.03 9.84 5.09
CA GLY A 243 7.12 11.05 4.27
C GLY A 243 8.50 11.71 4.32
N ILE A 244 9.05 11.87 5.52
CA ILE A 244 10.41 12.39 5.73
C ILE A 244 11.47 11.46 5.12
N LEU A 245 11.38 10.16 5.41
CA LEU A 245 12.36 9.18 4.94
C LEU A 245 12.40 9.12 3.41
N VAL A 246 11.23 9.00 2.77
CA VAL A 246 11.14 8.91 1.31
C VAL A 246 11.45 10.26 0.65
N GLY A 247 10.97 11.38 1.20
CA GLY A 247 11.31 12.70 0.71
C GLY A 247 12.81 12.93 0.71
N THR A 248 13.51 12.59 1.80
CA THR A 248 14.97 12.67 1.87
C THR A 248 15.64 11.71 0.87
N ALA A 249 15.18 10.46 0.77
CA ALA A 249 15.73 9.49 -0.18
C ALA A 249 15.56 9.96 -1.64
N CYS A 250 14.42 10.57 -1.98
CA CYS A 250 14.18 11.13 -3.30
C CYS A 250 15.06 12.35 -3.59
N GLN A 251 15.33 13.21 -2.61
CA GLN A 251 16.29 14.34 -2.76
C GLN A 251 17.71 13.83 -3.03
N VAL A 252 18.15 12.81 -2.27
CA VAL A 252 19.44 12.18 -2.50
C VAL A 252 19.50 11.53 -3.89
N LEU A 253 18.44 10.84 -4.28
CA LEU A 253 18.33 10.24 -5.63
C LEU A 253 18.38 11.32 -6.73
N GLN A 254 17.71 12.44 -6.55
CA GLN A 254 17.74 13.57 -7.48
C GLN A 254 19.13 14.14 -7.61
N TRP A 255 19.82 14.35 -6.50
CA TRP A 255 21.22 14.81 -6.50
C TRP A 255 22.14 13.83 -7.22
N LEU A 256 22.01 12.52 -6.95
CA LEU A 256 22.77 11.47 -7.66
C LEU A 256 22.46 11.43 -9.16
N PHE A 257 21.20 11.64 -9.53
CA PHE A 257 20.78 11.67 -10.93
C PHE A 257 21.41 12.83 -11.68
N ILE A 258 21.34 14.05 -11.12
CA ILE A 258 21.93 15.25 -11.71
C ILE A 258 23.46 15.11 -11.81
N SER A 259 24.11 14.69 -10.72
CA SER A 259 25.58 14.48 -10.71
C SER A 259 26.00 13.38 -11.69
N GLY A 260 25.22 12.29 -11.76
CA GLY A 260 25.45 11.18 -12.70
C GLY A 260 25.30 11.59 -14.15
N GLN A 261 24.31 12.43 -14.48
CA GLN A 261 24.14 12.95 -15.84
C GLN A 261 25.34 13.78 -16.30
N LEU A 262 25.89 14.61 -15.43
CA LEU A 262 27.11 15.40 -15.74
C LEU A 262 28.30 14.50 -16.04
N TYR A 263 28.38 13.32 -15.41
CA TYR A 263 29.43 12.33 -15.64
C TYR A 263 29.22 11.58 -16.96
N VAL A 264 27.99 11.11 -17.22
CA VAL A 264 27.62 10.40 -18.45
C VAL A 264 27.73 11.32 -19.68
N SER A 265 27.41 12.59 -19.54
CA SER A 265 27.53 13.59 -20.61
C SER A 265 28.97 13.70 -21.15
N LYS A 266 29.97 13.46 -20.33
CA LYS A 266 31.39 13.44 -20.77
C LYS A 266 31.75 12.19 -21.59
N TYR A 267 30.97 11.11 -21.50
CA TYR A 267 31.19 9.86 -22.24
C TYR A 267 30.24 9.68 -23.46
N ASN A 268 29.53 10.73 -23.85
CA ASN A 268 28.47 10.73 -24.87
C ASN A 268 28.91 10.43 -26.33
N ALA A 269 30.15 10.02 -26.55
CA ALA A 269 30.64 9.72 -27.90
C ALA A 269 29.93 8.54 -28.58
N ILE A 270 29.28 7.63 -27.82
CA ILE A 270 28.67 6.39 -28.35
C ILE A 270 27.12 6.46 -28.37
N TYR A 271 26.49 7.02 -27.35
CA TYR A 271 25.01 6.96 -27.18
C TYR A 271 24.29 8.29 -27.46
N GLY A 272 24.98 9.43 -27.57
CA GLY A 272 24.40 10.73 -27.88
C GLY A 272 23.23 11.11 -26.96
N SER A 273 22.22 11.79 -27.51
CA SER A 273 21.01 12.18 -26.78
C SER A 273 20.09 10.99 -26.40
N PHE A 274 20.32 9.80 -26.97
CA PHE A 274 19.51 8.61 -26.67
C PHE A 274 19.73 8.05 -25.25
N SER A 275 20.86 8.32 -24.60
CA SER A 275 21.15 7.83 -23.26
C SER A 275 20.23 8.40 -22.19
N PHE A 276 19.60 9.54 -22.45
CA PHE A 276 18.71 10.24 -21.53
C PHE A 276 17.45 9.47 -21.20
N ILE A 277 16.78 8.89 -22.21
CA ILE A 277 15.48 8.20 -22.02
C ILE A 277 15.59 7.01 -21.05
N PRO A 278 16.55 6.07 -21.21
CA PRO A 278 16.73 5.00 -20.24
C PRO A 278 17.05 5.50 -18.82
N LEU A 279 17.91 6.52 -18.71
CA LEU A 279 18.27 7.10 -17.42
C LEU A 279 17.04 7.74 -16.72
N LEU A 280 16.24 8.48 -17.46
CA LEU A 280 14.98 9.06 -16.98
C LEU A 280 14.01 7.98 -16.49
N LEU A 281 13.84 6.89 -17.27
CA LEU A 281 12.97 5.78 -16.88
C LEU A 281 13.44 5.10 -15.60
N ILE A 282 14.75 4.85 -15.46
CA ILE A 282 15.33 4.29 -14.23
C ILE A 282 15.09 5.23 -13.05
N TRP A 283 15.29 6.54 -13.23
CA TRP A 283 15.06 7.53 -12.18
C TRP A 283 13.59 7.56 -11.74
N ILE A 284 12.63 7.60 -12.67
CA ILE A 284 11.20 7.55 -12.36
C ILE A 284 10.86 6.23 -11.65
N GLN A 285 11.45 5.11 -12.09
CA GLN A 285 11.22 3.79 -11.47
C GLN A 285 11.71 3.76 -10.02
N LEU A 286 12.86 4.33 -9.74
CA LEU A 286 13.39 4.41 -8.36
C LEU A 286 12.54 5.32 -7.48
N ILE A 287 12.05 6.45 -8.00
CA ILE A 287 11.09 7.32 -7.28
C ILE A 287 9.83 6.54 -6.93
N TRP A 288 9.22 5.82 -7.88
CA TRP A 288 8.06 4.98 -7.60
C TRP A 288 8.35 3.88 -6.61
N LEU A 289 9.52 3.24 -6.73
CA LEU A 289 9.92 2.19 -5.80
C LEU A 289 10.02 2.72 -4.37
N PHE A 290 10.70 3.86 -4.15
CA PHE A 290 10.80 4.50 -2.85
C PHE A 290 9.43 4.95 -2.33
N THR A 291 8.59 5.50 -3.20
CA THR A 291 7.22 5.91 -2.86
C THR A 291 6.38 4.71 -2.39
N LEU A 292 6.46 3.57 -3.07
CA LEU A 292 5.74 2.36 -2.67
C LEU A 292 6.30 1.75 -1.38
N ILE A 293 7.63 1.76 -1.19
CA ILE A 293 8.26 1.32 0.07
C ILE A 293 7.78 2.20 1.23
N GLY A 294 7.72 3.52 1.04
CA GLY A 294 7.18 4.42 2.05
C GLY A 294 5.69 4.18 2.35
N GLY A 295 4.90 3.85 1.32
CA GLY A 295 3.50 3.44 1.50
C GLY A 295 3.35 2.17 2.34
N VAL A 296 4.21 1.16 2.10
CA VAL A 296 4.29 -0.06 2.91
C VAL A 296 4.73 0.25 4.33
N LEU A 297 5.72 1.13 4.51
CA LEU A 297 6.20 1.55 5.83
C LEU A 297 5.09 2.29 6.62
N CYS A 298 4.34 3.17 5.96
CA CYS A 298 3.20 3.86 6.54
C CYS A 298 2.11 2.88 6.99
N TYR A 299 1.78 1.92 6.13
CA TYR A 299 0.85 0.83 6.45
C TYR A 299 1.34 0.00 7.65
N ALA A 300 2.63 -0.36 7.66
CA ALA A 300 3.24 -1.13 8.74
C ALA A 300 3.17 -0.39 10.08
N ILE A 301 3.52 0.91 10.11
CA ILE A 301 3.46 1.73 11.32
C ILE A 301 2.02 1.82 11.84
N GLN A 302 1.04 2.00 10.96
CA GLN A 302 -0.35 2.15 11.38
C GLN A 302 -0.99 0.84 11.86
N ASN A 303 -0.58 -0.28 11.29
CA ASN A 303 -1.23 -1.57 11.49
C ASN A 303 -0.38 -2.58 12.27
N ILE A 304 0.72 -2.13 12.91
CA ILE A 304 1.64 -3.01 13.63
C ILE A 304 0.95 -3.85 14.69
N ASP A 305 0.00 -3.25 15.42
CA ASP A 305 -0.75 -3.92 16.49
C ASP A 305 -1.79 -4.91 15.94
N ASN A 306 -2.24 -4.71 14.70
CA ASN A 306 -3.24 -5.52 14.03
C ASN A 306 -2.64 -6.48 12.98
N TYR A 307 -1.34 -6.31 12.67
CA TYR A 307 -0.68 -7.12 11.66
C TYR A 307 -0.17 -8.43 12.25
N ASN A 308 -1.00 -9.44 12.12
CA ASN A 308 -0.61 -10.81 12.39
C ASN A 308 -0.68 -11.63 11.08
N TYR A 309 0.50 -12.00 10.55
CA TYR A 309 0.69 -13.15 9.66
C TYR A 309 0.01 -13.14 8.27
N GLY A 310 -0.07 -12.01 7.56
CA GLY A 310 -0.79 -11.94 6.26
C GLY A 310 -0.32 -12.95 5.18
N SER A 311 0.98 -13.23 5.07
CA SER A 311 1.52 -14.22 4.13
C SER A 311 1.39 -15.66 4.63
N ASP A 312 1.49 -15.86 5.96
CA ASP A 312 1.44 -17.18 6.57
C ASP A 312 0.01 -17.73 6.62
N ILE A 313 -1.01 -16.85 6.59
CA ILE A 313 -2.44 -17.24 6.51
C ILE A 313 -2.73 -18.06 5.26
N LYS A 314 -2.05 -17.81 4.14
CA LYS A 314 -2.20 -18.61 2.91
C LYS A 314 -1.61 -20.01 3.04
N ARG A 315 -0.68 -20.22 3.97
CA ARG A 315 0.03 -21.49 4.19
C ARG A 315 -0.54 -22.32 5.32
N ILE A 316 -1.57 -21.82 6.06
CA ILE A 316 -2.20 -22.60 7.12
C ILE A 316 -2.90 -23.83 6.55
N SER A 317 -2.77 -24.97 7.24
CA SER A 317 -3.44 -26.20 6.85
C SER A 317 -4.95 -26.06 6.90
N VAL A 318 -5.65 -26.86 6.08
CA VAL A 318 -7.12 -26.94 6.10
C VAL A 318 -7.61 -27.29 7.51
N LYS A 319 -6.97 -28.26 8.17
CA LYS A 319 -7.28 -28.66 9.55
C LYS A 319 -7.21 -27.50 10.53
N TYR A 320 -6.14 -26.71 10.50
CA TYR A 320 -5.99 -25.58 11.39
C TYR A 320 -7.02 -24.49 11.11
N ARG A 321 -7.34 -24.24 9.84
CA ARG A 321 -8.40 -23.30 9.44
C ARG A 321 -9.76 -23.74 9.96
N CYS A 322 -10.10 -25.03 9.88
CA CYS A 322 -11.32 -25.58 10.47
C CYS A 322 -11.35 -25.35 11.99
N GLN A 323 -10.25 -25.63 12.69
CA GLN A 323 -10.16 -25.42 14.14
C GLN A 323 -10.40 -23.95 14.52
N VAL A 324 -9.78 -23.00 13.82
CA VAL A 324 -10.01 -21.56 14.07
C VAL A 324 -11.45 -21.16 13.74
N THR A 325 -12.05 -21.71 12.69
CA THR A 325 -13.45 -21.43 12.32
C THR A 325 -14.41 -21.91 13.43
N ILE A 326 -14.21 -23.12 13.94
CA ILE A 326 -15.00 -23.68 15.06
C ILE A 326 -14.80 -22.86 16.32
N ALA A 327 -13.56 -22.43 16.64
CA ALA A 327 -13.27 -21.57 17.79
C ALA A 327 -14.00 -20.23 17.71
N ILE A 328 -13.98 -19.56 16.56
CA ILE A 328 -14.68 -18.29 16.35
C ILE A 328 -16.19 -18.47 16.50
N MET A 329 -16.77 -19.53 15.91
CA MET A 329 -18.21 -19.82 16.06
C MET A 329 -18.57 -20.12 17.51
N SER A 330 -17.73 -20.89 18.24
CA SER A 330 -17.93 -21.17 19.67
C SER A 330 -17.90 -19.90 20.52
N ILE A 331 -16.99 -18.94 20.24
CA ILE A 331 -16.96 -17.63 20.90
C ILE A 331 -18.27 -16.87 20.70
N ILE A 332 -18.75 -16.82 19.44
CA ILE A 332 -19.99 -16.13 19.10
C ILE A 332 -21.20 -16.79 19.79
N ALA A 333 -21.30 -18.11 19.74
CA ALA A 333 -22.38 -18.88 20.35
C ALA A 333 -22.44 -18.70 21.89
N LYS A 334 -21.30 -18.80 22.56
CA LYS A 334 -21.21 -18.60 24.03
C LYS A 334 -21.60 -17.20 24.45
N ARG A 335 -21.12 -16.19 23.76
CA ARG A 335 -21.48 -14.80 24.07
C ARG A 335 -22.99 -14.54 23.87
N PHE A 336 -23.55 -15.09 22.83
CA PHE A 336 -24.99 -15.01 22.57
C PHE A 336 -25.78 -15.70 23.69
N LYS A 337 -25.39 -16.92 24.11
CA LYS A 337 -26.01 -17.64 25.22
C LYS A 337 -25.91 -16.87 26.55
N ALA A 338 -24.80 -16.18 26.77
CA ALA A 338 -24.57 -15.35 27.96
C ALA A 338 -25.27 -13.97 27.87
N SER A 339 -26.05 -13.69 26.81
CA SER A 339 -26.71 -12.40 26.57
C SER A 339 -25.72 -11.21 26.53
N LEU A 340 -24.47 -11.46 26.15
CA LEU A 340 -23.45 -10.43 26.01
C LEU A 340 -23.52 -9.75 24.64
N PRO A 341 -23.14 -8.46 24.53
CA PRO A 341 -23.12 -7.76 23.25
C PRO A 341 -22.28 -8.50 22.20
N PRO A 342 -22.75 -8.58 20.93
CA PRO A 342 -22.02 -9.25 19.86
C PRO A 342 -20.70 -8.53 19.56
N LEU A 343 -19.67 -9.30 19.20
CA LEU A 343 -18.32 -8.77 18.91
C LEU A 343 -18.18 -8.45 17.42
N SER A 344 -17.52 -7.33 17.13
CA SER A 344 -17.04 -7.04 15.77
C SER A 344 -15.84 -7.93 15.40
N PRO A 345 -15.53 -8.12 14.12
CA PRO A 345 -14.32 -8.82 13.68
C PRO A 345 -13.05 -8.28 14.34
N LYS A 346 -12.99 -6.97 14.54
CA LYS A 346 -11.89 -6.26 15.19
C LYS A 346 -11.77 -6.62 16.68
N ASP A 347 -12.91 -6.73 17.37
CA ASP A 347 -12.93 -7.12 18.78
C ASP A 347 -12.55 -8.59 18.97
N ILE A 348 -13.04 -9.49 18.10
CA ILE A 348 -12.64 -10.89 18.09
C ILE A 348 -11.12 -11.00 17.89
N ALA A 349 -10.59 -10.31 16.87
CA ALA A 349 -9.16 -10.32 16.57
C ALA A 349 -8.32 -9.84 17.76
N LYS A 350 -8.72 -8.73 18.41
CA LYS A 350 -7.99 -8.12 19.51
C LYS A 350 -8.07 -8.95 20.81
N ARG A 351 -9.27 -9.42 21.17
CA ARG A 351 -9.48 -10.16 22.44
C ARG A 351 -8.88 -11.55 22.42
N HIS A 352 -8.98 -12.24 21.26
CA HIS A 352 -8.55 -13.64 21.15
C HIS A 352 -7.20 -13.79 20.42
N HIS A 353 -6.48 -12.68 20.16
CA HIS A 353 -5.18 -12.68 19.47
C HIS A 353 -5.20 -13.43 18.13
N ILE A 354 -6.36 -13.45 17.44
CA ILE A 354 -6.51 -14.06 16.12
C ILE A 354 -6.30 -12.97 15.05
N PRO A 355 -5.46 -13.21 14.03
CA PRO A 355 -5.25 -12.23 12.98
C PRO A 355 -6.55 -11.77 12.32
N ILE A 356 -6.77 -10.46 12.22
CA ILE A 356 -7.99 -9.91 11.62
C ILE A 356 -8.18 -10.38 10.18
N ASN A 357 -7.07 -10.55 9.43
CA ASN A 357 -7.06 -11.09 8.07
C ASN A 357 -7.45 -12.58 7.98
N LEU A 358 -7.53 -13.28 9.13
CA LEU A 358 -8.08 -14.63 9.22
C LEU A 358 -9.53 -14.59 9.73
N VAL A 359 -9.83 -13.69 10.67
CA VAL A 359 -11.18 -13.53 11.24
C VAL A 359 -12.20 -13.10 10.19
N ILE A 360 -11.91 -12.05 9.39
CA ILE A 360 -12.86 -11.53 8.40
C ILE A 360 -13.25 -12.58 7.35
N PRO A 361 -12.33 -13.28 6.66
CA PRO A 361 -12.70 -14.33 5.71
C PRO A 361 -13.46 -15.48 6.34
N ILE A 362 -13.17 -15.83 7.60
CA ILE A 362 -13.90 -16.86 8.32
C ILE A 362 -15.34 -16.41 8.61
N LEU A 363 -15.54 -15.20 9.11
CA LEU A 363 -16.87 -14.67 9.40
C LEU A 363 -17.71 -14.51 8.13
N LEU A 364 -17.11 -14.09 7.02
CA LEU A 364 -17.79 -14.06 5.71
C LEU A 364 -18.23 -15.46 5.27
N ARG A 365 -17.37 -16.47 5.43
CA ARG A 365 -17.73 -17.86 5.14
C ARG A 365 -18.85 -18.37 6.06
N LEU A 366 -18.78 -18.07 7.36
CA LEU A 366 -19.84 -18.43 8.31
C LEU A 366 -21.17 -17.77 7.95
N ARG A 367 -21.15 -16.51 7.47
CA ARG A 367 -22.33 -15.84 6.94
C ARG A 367 -22.86 -16.53 5.69
N ASP A 368 -22.00 -16.83 4.73
CA ASP A 368 -22.39 -17.47 3.47
C ASP A 368 -22.90 -18.90 3.69
N MET A 369 -22.49 -19.58 4.78
CA MET A 369 -23.05 -20.84 5.25
C MET A 369 -24.36 -20.67 6.06
N GLY A 370 -24.83 -19.44 6.26
CA GLY A 370 -26.04 -19.16 7.05
C GLY A 370 -25.89 -19.37 8.56
N LEU A 371 -24.66 -19.44 9.08
CA LEU A 371 -24.39 -19.68 10.50
C LEU A 371 -24.29 -18.39 11.33
N VAL A 372 -23.94 -17.29 10.69
CA VAL A 372 -23.74 -15.98 11.33
C VAL A 372 -24.37 -14.89 10.49
N ASN A 373 -25.00 -13.91 11.15
CA ASN A 373 -25.42 -12.65 10.56
C ASN A 373 -24.63 -11.51 11.14
N PHE A 374 -24.37 -10.48 10.33
CA PHE A 374 -23.83 -9.22 10.81
C PHE A 374 -24.98 -8.30 11.22
N VAL A 375 -24.87 -7.71 12.41
CA VAL A 375 -25.79 -6.67 12.86
C VAL A 375 -25.45 -5.39 12.11
N ASP A 376 -26.46 -4.82 11.44
CA ASP A 376 -26.28 -3.63 10.61
C ASP A 376 -25.87 -2.45 11.49
N ALA A 377 -24.69 -1.90 11.24
CA ALA A 377 -24.19 -0.71 11.86
C ALA A 377 -24.05 0.34 10.78
N GLN A 378 -25.09 1.20 10.65
CA GLN A 378 -25.12 2.29 9.66
C GLN A 378 -23.79 3.04 9.67
N ASP A 379 -23.19 3.24 8.47
CA ASP A 379 -21.95 3.98 8.22
C ASP A 379 -20.63 3.39 8.78
N LYS A 380 -20.59 2.11 9.18
CA LYS A 380 -19.35 1.46 9.63
C LYS A 380 -18.71 0.58 8.55
N GLU A 381 -17.39 0.40 8.65
CA GLU A 381 -16.69 -0.57 7.82
C GLU A 381 -17.01 -2.01 8.24
N LEU A 382 -16.88 -2.99 7.34
CA LEU A 382 -17.19 -4.41 7.59
C LEU A 382 -16.49 -4.98 8.84
N ASN A 383 -15.30 -4.49 9.17
CA ASN A 383 -14.51 -4.86 10.34
C ASN A 383 -15.12 -4.39 11.67
N GLU A 384 -16.12 -3.51 11.63
CA GLU A 384 -16.80 -2.94 12.80
C GLU A 384 -18.24 -3.44 12.94
N HIS A 385 -18.75 -4.26 11.99
CA HIS A 385 -20.08 -4.88 12.08
C HIS A 385 -20.06 -6.07 13.04
N PRO A 386 -20.80 -6.03 14.17
CA PRO A 386 -20.84 -7.13 15.09
C PRO A 386 -21.47 -8.38 14.47
N ALA A 387 -20.97 -9.55 14.85
CA ALA A 387 -21.43 -10.84 14.36
C ALA A 387 -22.25 -11.59 15.43
N GLN A 388 -23.42 -12.10 15.05
CA GLN A 388 -24.29 -12.91 15.92
C GLN A 388 -24.71 -14.22 15.23
N PRO A 389 -25.10 -15.28 15.97
CA PRO A 389 -25.60 -16.51 15.38
C PRO A 389 -26.84 -16.24 14.52
N ALA A 390 -26.96 -16.96 13.38
CA ALA A 390 -28.12 -16.94 12.50
C ALA A 390 -28.97 -18.21 12.63
N ILE A 391 -28.52 -19.19 13.44
CA ILE A 391 -29.17 -20.47 13.67
C ILE A 391 -29.27 -20.75 15.17
N ASP A 392 -30.07 -21.78 15.52
CA ASP A 392 -30.08 -22.30 16.89
C ASP A 392 -28.71 -22.85 17.28
N ILE A 393 -28.20 -22.38 18.40
CA ILE A 393 -26.87 -22.71 18.94
C ILE A 393 -26.90 -23.84 19.96
N GLU A 394 -28.10 -24.19 20.51
CA GLU A 394 -28.23 -25.14 21.61
C GLU A 394 -27.77 -26.56 21.21
N ASN A 395 -28.05 -26.95 19.97
CA ASN A 395 -27.75 -28.28 19.44
C ASN A 395 -26.58 -28.32 18.45
N LEU A 396 -25.93 -27.17 18.19
CA LEU A 396 -24.83 -27.12 17.23
C LEU A 396 -23.56 -27.76 17.76
N THR A 397 -23.14 -28.86 17.14
CA THR A 397 -21.97 -29.64 17.55
C THR A 397 -20.73 -29.35 16.71
N VAL A 398 -19.55 -29.80 17.16
CA VAL A 398 -18.31 -29.75 16.36
C VAL A 398 -18.44 -30.55 15.08
N ALA A 399 -19.14 -31.71 15.10
CA ALA A 399 -19.36 -32.54 13.92
C ALA A 399 -20.21 -31.82 12.87
N ASP A 400 -21.28 -31.13 13.31
CA ASP A 400 -22.11 -30.30 12.41
C ASP A 400 -21.29 -29.19 11.74
N MET A 401 -20.44 -28.55 12.51
CA MET A 401 -19.55 -27.51 11.98
C MET A 401 -18.57 -28.07 10.95
N MET A 402 -17.96 -29.21 11.24
CA MET A 402 -17.02 -29.85 10.29
C MET A 402 -17.72 -30.22 8.99
N THR A 403 -18.90 -30.79 9.05
CA THR A 403 -19.73 -31.16 7.87
C THR A 403 -20.05 -29.89 7.05
N LYS A 404 -20.57 -28.85 7.71
CA LYS A 404 -20.88 -27.57 7.01
C LYS A 404 -19.64 -26.91 6.38
N ILE A 405 -18.47 -26.98 7.03
CA ILE A 405 -17.22 -26.45 6.48
C ILE A 405 -16.75 -27.28 5.28
N MET A 406 -16.87 -28.57 5.32
CA MET A 406 -16.49 -29.49 4.22
C MET A 406 -17.40 -29.32 3.01
N ASP A 407 -18.69 -29.08 3.24
CA ASP A 407 -19.69 -28.85 2.22
C ASP A 407 -19.71 -27.45 1.60
N TYR A 408 -18.92 -26.52 2.14
CA TYR A 408 -18.93 -25.15 1.67
C TYR A 408 -18.20 -24.98 0.34
N GLY A 409 -18.92 -24.53 -0.67
CA GLY A 409 -18.39 -24.23 -1.99
C GLY A 409 -19.14 -24.97 -3.10
N SER A 410 -18.60 -24.92 -4.32
CA SER A 410 -19.14 -25.66 -5.45
C SER A 410 -18.83 -27.17 -5.31
N ARG A 411 -19.84 -28.01 -5.41
CA ARG A 411 -19.69 -29.47 -5.33
C ARG A 411 -19.51 -30.11 -6.72
N ASP A 412 -19.85 -29.40 -7.79
CA ASP A 412 -19.78 -29.89 -9.17
C ASP A 412 -19.18 -28.78 -10.06
N PHE A 413 -17.87 -28.60 -9.97
CA PHE A 413 -17.15 -27.60 -10.73
C PHE A 413 -16.58 -28.13 -12.05
N VAL A 414 -16.15 -29.40 -12.06
CA VAL A 414 -15.61 -30.05 -13.25
C VAL A 414 -16.68 -30.96 -13.84
N PRO A 415 -17.24 -30.67 -15.03
CA PRO A 415 -18.26 -31.50 -15.65
C PRO A 415 -17.80 -32.98 -15.83
N GLY A 416 -18.60 -33.94 -15.41
CA GLY A 416 -18.28 -35.36 -15.52
C GLY A 416 -17.25 -35.90 -14.52
N PHE A 417 -16.77 -35.08 -13.57
CA PHE A 417 -15.78 -35.52 -12.59
C PHE A 417 -16.24 -36.74 -11.79
N TYR A 418 -17.47 -36.75 -11.34
CA TYR A 418 -18.01 -37.85 -10.53
C TYR A 418 -18.37 -39.11 -11.35
N ASP A 419 -18.53 -38.97 -12.66
CA ASP A 419 -18.75 -40.13 -13.55
C ASP A 419 -17.44 -40.89 -13.75
N GLU A 420 -16.33 -40.18 -13.85
CA GLU A 420 -15.00 -40.76 -14.03
C GLU A 420 -14.40 -41.26 -12.71
N TYR A 421 -14.63 -40.53 -11.59
CA TYR A 421 -14.04 -40.81 -10.29
C TYR A 421 -15.05 -41.18 -9.21
N TYR A 422 -16.07 -42.01 -9.55
CA TYR A 422 -17.18 -42.35 -8.65
C TYR A 422 -16.73 -43.01 -7.33
N GLN A 423 -15.68 -43.83 -7.34
CA GLN A 423 -15.15 -44.47 -6.13
C GLN A 423 -14.57 -43.45 -5.13
N ILE A 424 -13.92 -42.38 -5.61
CA ILE A 424 -13.44 -41.32 -4.75
C ILE A 424 -14.59 -40.59 -4.09
N LYS A 425 -15.67 -40.34 -4.85
CA LYS A 425 -16.89 -39.74 -4.32
C LYS A 425 -17.48 -40.60 -3.21
N GLU A 426 -17.69 -41.89 -3.47
CA GLU A 426 -18.30 -42.84 -2.52
C GLU A 426 -17.51 -42.92 -1.21
N GLU A 427 -16.17 -43.06 -1.28
CA GLU A 427 -15.32 -43.15 -0.09
C GLU A 427 -15.31 -41.84 0.70
N THR A 428 -15.28 -40.68 0.02
CA THR A 428 -15.30 -39.38 0.70
C THR A 428 -16.66 -39.08 1.33
N GLU A 429 -17.76 -39.44 0.71
CA GLU A 429 -19.11 -39.31 1.26
C GLU A 429 -19.31 -40.23 2.48
N MET A 430 -18.82 -41.46 2.44
CA MET A 430 -18.83 -42.35 3.61
C MET A 430 -18.05 -41.77 4.79
N LEU A 431 -16.91 -41.14 4.55
CA LEU A 431 -16.14 -40.46 5.62
C LEU A 431 -16.88 -39.26 6.17
N ALA A 432 -17.51 -38.47 5.31
CA ALA A 432 -18.31 -37.31 5.72
C ALA A 432 -19.53 -37.74 6.56
N THR A 433 -20.21 -38.84 6.18
CA THR A 433 -21.31 -39.41 6.93
C THR A 433 -20.87 -39.87 8.32
N LYS A 434 -19.72 -40.55 8.45
CA LYS A 434 -19.19 -40.96 9.74
C LYS A 434 -18.87 -39.75 10.64
N ILE A 435 -18.45 -38.62 10.07
CA ILE A 435 -18.24 -37.41 10.84
C ILE A 435 -19.57 -36.84 11.32
N SER A 436 -20.59 -36.78 10.47
CA SER A 436 -21.91 -36.24 10.84
C SER A 436 -22.65 -37.11 11.87
N GLU A 437 -22.45 -38.40 11.84
CA GLU A 437 -23.06 -39.39 12.77
C GLU A 437 -22.28 -39.54 14.09
N TYR A 438 -21.19 -38.80 14.28
CA TYR A 438 -20.37 -38.89 15.51
C TYR A 438 -21.14 -38.36 16.72
N LYS A 439 -21.81 -39.29 17.44
CA LYS A 439 -22.74 -38.98 18.56
C LYS A 439 -22.07 -38.32 19.78
N ASP A 440 -20.77 -38.58 20.00
CA ASP A 440 -20.03 -38.00 21.14
C ASP A 440 -19.44 -36.62 20.85
N SER A 441 -19.90 -35.99 19.77
CA SER A 441 -19.43 -34.64 19.40
C SER A 441 -19.92 -33.60 20.40
N LYS A 442 -18.97 -32.86 21.01
CA LYS A 442 -19.31 -31.77 21.95
C LYS A 442 -20.06 -30.64 21.25
N ARG A 443 -21.06 -30.06 21.95
CA ARG A 443 -21.74 -28.84 21.48
C ARG A 443 -20.77 -27.65 21.56
N LEU A 444 -20.90 -26.68 20.67
CA LEU A 444 -20.01 -25.52 20.66
C LEU A 444 -20.07 -24.70 21.93
N ILE A 445 -21.25 -24.64 22.55
CA ILE A 445 -21.47 -23.93 23.81
C ILE A 445 -20.80 -24.61 25.01
N ASP A 446 -20.50 -25.91 24.93
CA ASP A 446 -19.89 -26.71 26.01
C ASP A 446 -18.35 -26.84 25.85
N ILE A 447 -17.77 -26.34 24.77
CA ILE A 447 -16.30 -26.32 24.58
C ILE A 447 -15.68 -25.41 25.62
N GLU A 448 -14.80 -25.90 26.46
CA GLU A 448 -14.05 -25.09 27.40
C GLU A 448 -13.13 -24.13 26.65
N LEU A 449 -13.37 -22.84 26.81
CA LEU A 449 -12.46 -21.77 26.41
C LEU A 449 -11.86 -21.24 27.72
N ASN A 450 -10.54 -21.07 27.79
CA ASN A 450 -9.90 -20.52 28.97
C ASN A 450 -10.63 -19.25 29.45
N ASP A 451 -10.99 -19.17 30.73
CA ASP A 451 -11.84 -18.13 31.33
C ASP A 451 -11.35 -16.69 31.13
N TYR A 452 -10.08 -16.50 30.74
CA TYR A 452 -9.52 -15.20 30.36
C TYR A 452 -10.22 -14.53 29.16
N TYR A 453 -11.09 -15.24 28.43
CA TYR A 453 -11.65 -14.79 27.14
C TYR A 453 -13.15 -14.54 27.16
N ILE A 454 -13.82 -14.77 28.29
CA ILE A 454 -15.26 -14.51 28.46
C ILE A 454 -15.42 -13.63 29.73
N PRO A 455 -15.33 -12.31 29.62
CA PRO A 455 -15.76 -11.42 30.70
C PRO A 455 -17.27 -11.22 30.61
#